data_807fa082b047768d2c4e70ba5a629bf7
#
_entry.id   807fa082b047768d2c4e70ba5a629bf7
#
_cell.length_a   1.000
_cell.length_b   1.000
_cell.length_c   1.000
_cell.angle_alpha   90.00
_cell.angle_beta   90.00
_cell.angle_gamma   90.00
#
_symmetry.space_group_name_H-M   'P 1'
#
loop_
_entity.id
_entity.type
_entity.pdbx_description
1 polymer ?
#
loop_
_entity_poly.entity_id
_entity_poly.type
_entity_poly.pdbx_seq_one_letter_code
_entity_poly.pdbx_strand_id
1 'polypeptide(L)'
;WFQAISNKPNHTFLSFDIVEFYPSISQQLLHNVISWAKTSTDITDQHISIIKHARKSLLFHDEKTWVKKNNQSLFDVTMGSYDGAEICELVGLFILHKLSEKFGKNNVGLYRDDGLMLLKGPGKRSADRARKSLHSIFHQFGLKITAEVNNQILNFLDVTFNLREGKYSAYRKPNNKPLYTD
;
A
#
# COMPACT_ATOMS: atom_id res chain seq x y z
N TRP A 1 -19.31 -3.08 0.31
CA TRP A 1 -18.70 -2.48 1.47
C TRP A 1 -19.31 -1.10 1.82
N PHE A 2 -19.20 -0.06 0.99
CA PHE A 2 -19.67 1.30 1.29
C PHE A 2 -21.17 1.36 1.60
N GLN A 3 -21.99 0.63 0.87
CA GLN A 3 -23.43 0.54 1.12
C GLN A 3 -23.76 -0.04 2.50
N ALA A 4 -22.96 -0.98 2.98
CA ALA A 4 -23.14 -1.65 4.27
C ALA A 4 -22.75 -0.79 5.49
N ILE A 5 -22.12 0.38 5.29
CA ILE A 5 -21.78 1.29 6.38
C ILE A 5 -23.08 1.89 6.93
N SER A 6 -23.37 1.62 8.20
CA SER A 6 -24.49 2.25 8.92
C SER A 6 -24.09 3.66 9.38
N ASN A 7 -25.05 4.60 9.40
CA ASN A 7 -24.83 5.98 9.88
C ASN A 7 -23.58 6.65 9.29
N LYS A 8 -23.50 6.65 7.96
CA LYS A 8 -22.36 7.19 7.19
C LYS A 8 -21.91 8.59 7.59
N PRO A 9 -22.82 9.58 7.88
CA PRO A 9 -22.41 10.92 8.29
C PRO A 9 -21.61 10.96 9.60
N ASN A 10 -21.73 9.93 10.45
CA ASN A 10 -20.96 9.81 11.68
C ASN A 10 -19.63 9.06 11.49
N HIS A 11 -19.12 9.01 10.28
CA HIS A 11 -17.82 8.45 9.94
C HIS A 11 -16.98 9.46 9.19
N THR A 12 -15.67 9.26 9.17
CA THR A 12 -14.72 10.01 8.38
C THR A 12 -13.76 9.07 7.69
N PHE A 13 -13.24 9.49 6.55
CA PHE A 13 -12.15 8.81 5.89
C PHE A 13 -10.79 9.34 6.37
N LEU A 14 -9.82 8.45 6.40
CA LEU A 14 -8.41 8.73 6.39
C LEU A 14 -7.84 8.06 5.15
N SER A 15 -7.24 8.83 4.27
CA SER A 15 -6.47 8.32 3.13
C SER A 15 -4.98 8.37 3.45
N PHE A 16 -4.22 7.44 2.89
CA PHE A 16 -2.77 7.43 3.02
C PHE A 16 -2.13 6.85 1.76
N ASP A 17 -0.89 7.25 1.53
CA ASP A 17 -0.07 6.84 0.39
C ASP A 17 1.31 6.41 0.88
N ILE A 18 1.84 5.31 0.35
CA ILE A 18 3.17 4.80 0.71
C ILE A 18 4.20 5.50 -0.17
N VAL A 19 5.06 6.29 0.45
CA VAL A 19 6.08 7.06 -0.25
C VAL A 19 7.14 6.13 -0.85
N GLU A 20 7.34 6.25 -2.17
CA GLU A 20 8.33 5.47 -2.91
C GLU A 20 8.25 3.96 -2.61
N PHE A 21 7.05 3.37 -2.72
CA PHE A 21 6.78 2.02 -2.22
C PHE A 21 7.79 0.99 -2.69
N TYR A 22 8.01 0.83 -4.01
CA TYR A 22 8.95 -0.15 -4.57
C TYR A 22 10.36 -0.03 -3.98
N PRO A 23 11.04 1.13 -4.07
CA PRO A 23 12.40 1.26 -3.55
C PRO A 23 12.48 1.26 -2.03
N SER A 24 11.35 1.42 -1.32
CA SER A 24 11.29 1.37 0.15
C SER A 24 11.22 -0.05 0.70
N ILE A 25 10.93 -1.04 -0.14
CA ILE A 25 10.90 -2.45 0.29
C ILE A 25 12.32 -2.91 0.58
N SER A 26 12.64 -3.08 1.86
CA SER A 26 13.95 -3.59 2.29
C SER A 26 14.02 -5.12 2.20
N GLN A 27 15.23 -5.65 2.15
CA GLN A 27 15.47 -7.09 2.21
C GLN A 27 14.87 -7.73 3.47
N GLN A 28 14.94 -7.02 4.61
CA GLN A 28 14.36 -7.48 5.87
C GLN A 28 12.83 -7.51 5.81
N LEU A 29 12.20 -6.48 5.25
CA LEU A 29 10.75 -6.46 5.06
C LEU A 29 10.31 -7.62 4.19
N LEU A 30 10.95 -7.84 3.04
CA LEU A 30 10.62 -8.97 2.16
C LEU A 30 10.81 -10.32 2.87
N HIS A 31 11.85 -10.48 3.68
CA HIS A 31 12.04 -11.69 4.48
C HIS A 31 10.89 -11.94 5.45
N ASN A 32 10.46 -10.91 6.17
CA ASN A 32 9.32 -11.00 7.10
C ASN A 32 8.01 -11.37 6.37
N VAL A 33 7.80 -10.76 5.21
CA VAL A 33 6.61 -11.01 4.36
C VAL A 33 6.58 -12.46 3.85
N ILE A 34 7.70 -12.96 3.34
CA ILE A 34 7.81 -14.35 2.87
C ILE A 34 7.59 -15.33 4.04
N SER A 35 8.17 -15.05 5.20
CA SER A 35 7.98 -15.86 6.40
C SER A 35 6.52 -15.90 6.83
N TRP A 36 5.82 -14.78 6.76
CA TRP A 36 4.38 -14.72 7.01
C TRP A 36 3.58 -15.49 5.95
N ALA A 37 3.87 -15.31 4.66
CA ALA A 37 3.18 -16.02 3.58
C ALA A 37 3.34 -17.52 3.69
N LYS A 38 4.52 -18.02 4.11
CA LYS A 38 4.81 -19.45 4.34
C LYS A 38 3.88 -20.09 5.39
N THR A 39 3.28 -19.31 6.28
CA THR A 39 2.31 -19.84 7.26
C THR A 39 0.96 -20.24 6.64
N SER A 40 0.67 -19.77 5.44
CA SER A 40 -0.63 -19.94 4.78
C SER A 40 -0.54 -20.50 3.35
N THR A 41 0.69 -20.74 2.87
CA THR A 41 0.94 -21.17 1.48
C THR A 41 2.11 -22.17 1.44
N ASP A 42 2.12 -23.04 0.44
CA ASP A 42 3.18 -24.04 0.22
C ASP A 42 4.42 -23.44 -0.48
N ILE A 43 4.98 -22.38 0.11
CA ILE A 43 6.23 -21.79 -0.39
C ILE A 43 7.41 -22.62 0.10
N THR A 44 8.12 -23.26 -0.82
CA THR A 44 9.32 -24.07 -0.54
C THR A 44 10.56 -23.18 -0.34
N ASP A 45 11.61 -23.72 0.29
CA ASP A 45 12.88 -22.99 0.42
C ASP A 45 13.55 -22.73 -0.93
N GLN A 46 13.29 -23.57 -1.94
CA GLN A 46 13.71 -23.31 -3.31
C GLN A 46 13.03 -22.09 -3.90
N HIS A 47 11.70 -21.95 -3.73
CA HIS A 47 10.97 -20.75 -4.17
C HIS A 47 11.53 -19.48 -3.49
N ILE A 48 11.80 -19.54 -2.19
CA ILE A 48 12.40 -18.43 -1.44
C ILE A 48 13.79 -18.07 -1.97
N SER A 49 14.60 -19.06 -2.29
CA SER A 49 15.94 -18.85 -2.86
C SER A 49 15.86 -18.14 -4.22
N ILE A 50 14.94 -18.56 -5.08
CA ILE A 50 14.70 -17.93 -6.39
C ILE A 50 14.25 -16.47 -6.22
N ILE A 51 13.27 -16.21 -5.37
CA ILE A 51 12.78 -14.85 -5.09
C ILE A 51 13.93 -13.94 -4.60
N LYS A 52 14.73 -14.41 -3.65
CA LYS A 52 15.88 -13.66 -3.13
C LYS A 52 16.95 -13.42 -4.19
N HIS A 53 17.19 -14.39 -5.05
CA HIS A 53 18.16 -14.25 -6.15
C HIS A 53 17.68 -13.22 -7.18
N ALA A 54 16.40 -13.26 -7.55
CA ALA A 54 15.81 -12.30 -8.48
C ALA A 54 15.83 -10.84 -7.97
N ARG A 55 16.06 -10.62 -6.66
CA ARG A 55 16.18 -9.28 -6.06
C ARG A 55 17.59 -8.69 -6.13
N LYS A 56 18.54 -9.39 -6.75
CA LYS A 56 19.86 -8.83 -7.03
C LYS A 56 19.78 -7.99 -8.30
N SER A 57 19.77 -6.67 -8.14
CA SER A 57 19.64 -5.75 -9.27
C SER A 57 21.00 -5.29 -9.77
N LEU A 58 21.34 -5.73 -10.99
CA LEU A 58 22.52 -5.31 -11.73
C LEU A 58 22.08 -4.86 -13.13
N LEU A 59 22.53 -3.70 -13.55
CA LEU A 59 22.34 -3.21 -14.90
C LEU A 59 23.67 -3.32 -15.67
N PHE A 60 23.60 -3.80 -16.91
CA PHE A 60 24.74 -3.87 -17.83
C PHE A 60 24.48 -2.93 -19.00
N HIS A 61 25.43 -2.04 -19.25
CA HIS A 61 25.40 -1.17 -20.42
C HIS A 61 26.83 -0.80 -20.81
N ASP A 62 27.17 -0.89 -22.09
CA ASP A 62 28.51 -0.60 -22.66
C ASP A 62 29.65 -1.28 -21.86
N GLU A 63 29.53 -2.61 -21.70
CA GLU A 63 30.52 -3.44 -20.99
C GLU A 63 30.76 -3.05 -19.52
N LYS A 64 29.91 -2.18 -18.97
CA LYS A 64 29.96 -1.71 -17.56
C LYS A 64 28.78 -2.24 -16.78
N THR A 65 29.07 -2.53 -15.50
CA THR A 65 28.04 -2.89 -14.53
C THR A 65 27.63 -1.66 -13.72
N TRP A 66 26.33 -1.43 -13.64
CA TRP A 66 25.74 -0.32 -12.88
C TRP A 66 24.94 -0.86 -11.72
N VAL A 67 25.06 -0.22 -10.55
CA VAL A 67 24.31 -0.50 -9.35
C VAL A 67 23.61 0.76 -8.87
N LYS A 68 22.55 0.60 -8.08
CA LYS A 68 21.82 1.74 -7.50
C LYS A 68 22.77 2.59 -6.65
N LYS A 69 22.74 3.89 -6.86
CA LYS A 69 23.55 4.85 -6.10
C LYS A 69 23.20 4.74 -4.60
N ASN A 70 24.22 4.74 -3.75
CA ASN A 70 24.11 4.65 -2.28
C ASN A 70 23.54 3.33 -1.75
N ASN A 71 23.45 2.28 -2.56
CA ASN A 71 23.03 0.98 -2.11
C ASN A 71 24.26 0.10 -1.84
N GLN A 72 24.52 -0.23 -0.58
CA GLN A 72 25.59 -1.15 -0.19
C GLN A 72 25.24 -2.61 -0.49
N SER A 73 23.97 -2.91 -0.79
CA SER A 73 23.52 -4.24 -1.18
C SER A 73 22.97 -4.21 -2.61
N LEU A 74 23.06 -5.33 -3.30
CA LEU A 74 22.48 -5.50 -4.63
C LEU A 74 20.94 -5.66 -4.57
N PHE A 75 20.36 -5.70 -3.39
CA PHE A 75 18.93 -5.89 -3.20
C PHE A 75 18.13 -4.70 -3.70
N ASP A 76 17.18 -4.93 -4.57
CA ASP A 76 16.22 -3.92 -5.03
C ASP A 76 14.90 -4.56 -5.45
N VAL A 77 13.81 -3.80 -5.30
CA VAL A 77 12.51 -4.07 -5.91
C VAL A 77 12.26 -2.98 -6.94
N THR A 78 12.57 -3.28 -8.19
CA THR A 78 12.52 -2.30 -9.28
C THR A 78 11.14 -2.27 -9.90
N MET A 79 10.59 -1.06 -10.09
CA MET A 79 9.38 -0.87 -10.89
C MET A 79 9.66 -1.30 -12.34
N GLY A 80 8.78 -2.16 -12.89
CA GLY A 80 8.95 -2.72 -14.21
C GLY A 80 9.83 -3.98 -14.26
N SER A 81 10.39 -4.47 -13.15
CA SER A 81 10.96 -5.81 -13.11
C SER A 81 9.88 -6.87 -13.27
N TYR A 82 10.27 -8.06 -13.73
CA TYR A 82 9.35 -9.16 -14.09
C TYR A 82 8.36 -9.52 -12.96
N ASP A 83 8.81 -9.52 -11.73
CA ASP A 83 8.03 -9.89 -10.52
C ASP A 83 7.93 -8.75 -9.49
N GLY A 84 8.27 -7.52 -9.88
CA GLY A 84 8.24 -6.37 -8.97
C GLY A 84 6.83 -6.03 -8.49
N ALA A 85 5.84 -6.16 -9.36
CA ALA A 85 4.45 -5.91 -9.02
C ALA A 85 3.92 -6.94 -8.01
N GLU A 86 4.21 -8.22 -8.22
CA GLU A 86 3.81 -9.34 -7.34
C GLU A 86 4.47 -9.22 -5.96
N ILE A 87 5.73 -8.81 -5.91
CA ILE A 87 6.40 -8.53 -4.63
C ILE A 87 5.74 -7.37 -3.90
N CYS A 88 5.40 -6.28 -4.60
CA CYS A 88 4.67 -5.16 -3.99
C CYS A 88 3.29 -5.58 -3.51
N GLU A 89 2.55 -6.38 -4.27
CA GLU A 89 1.24 -6.89 -3.84
C GLU A 89 1.37 -7.79 -2.61
N LEU A 90 2.35 -8.68 -2.57
CA LEU A 90 2.59 -9.55 -1.42
C LEU A 90 2.94 -8.74 -0.17
N VAL A 91 3.78 -7.71 -0.29
CA VAL A 91 4.08 -6.76 0.79
C VAL A 91 2.83 -6.00 1.20
N GLY A 92 2.04 -5.53 0.24
CA GLY A 92 0.76 -4.85 0.49
C GLY A 92 -0.23 -5.72 1.27
N LEU A 93 -0.37 -7.00 0.90
CA LEU A 93 -1.21 -7.97 1.62
C LEU A 93 -0.75 -8.18 3.07
N PHE A 94 0.55 -8.29 3.31
CA PHE A 94 1.11 -8.39 4.65
C PHE A 94 0.80 -7.15 5.49
N ILE A 95 1.02 -5.95 4.93
CA ILE A 95 0.69 -4.68 5.59
C ILE A 95 -0.81 -4.59 5.87
N LEU A 96 -1.66 -4.90 4.87
CA LEU A 96 -3.11 -4.90 5.04
C LEU A 96 -3.56 -5.87 6.14
N HIS A 97 -2.93 -7.05 6.24
CA HIS A 97 -3.18 -7.98 7.34
C HIS A 97 -2.88 -7.31 8.70
N LYS A 98 -1.73 -6.66 8.85
CA LYS A 98 -1.36 -5.94 10.08
C LYS A 98 -2.28 -4.78 10.41
N LEU A 99 -2.70 -4.03 9.41
CA LEU A 99 -3.70 -2.96 9.56
C LEU A 99 -5.07 -3.52 9.99
N SER A 100 -5.47 -4.65 9.40
CA SER A 100 -6.74 -5.32 9.71
C SER A 100 -6.79 -5.86 11.14
N GLU A 101 -5.68 -6.38 11.65
CA GLU A 101 -5.54 -6.79 13.06
C GLU A 101 -5.77 -5.59 14.02
N LYS A 102 -5.28 -4.41 13.66
CA LYS A 102 -5.35 -3.21 14.52
C LYS A 102 -6.65 -2.45 14.41
N PHE A 103 -7.17 -2.28 13.20
CA PHE A 103 -8.27 -1.35 12.91
C PHE A 103 -9.57 -2.06 12.50
N GLY A 104 -9.50 -3.37 12.28
CA GLY A 104 -10.63 -4.18 11.82
C GLY A 104 -10.67 -4.32 10.30
N LYS A 105 -10.93 -5.52 9.83
CA LYS A 105 -10.92 -5.93 8.40
C LYS A 105 -11.80 -5.07 7.50
N ASN A 106 -12.94 -4.59 8.00
CA ASN A 106 -13.89 -3.80 7.21
C ASN A 106 -13.60 -2.28 7.23
N ASN A 107 -12.60 -1.87 7.99
CA ASN A 107 -12.29 -0.45 8.19
C ASN A 107 -11.02 0.00 7.47
N VAL A 108 -10.30 -0.90 6.83
CA VAL A 108 -9.07 -0.59 6.10
C VAL A 108 -9.07 -1.22 4.74
N GLY A 109 -8.50 -0.53 3.77
CA GLY A 109 -8.20 -1.00 2.43
C GLY A 109 -6.84 -0.50 2.00
N LEU A 110 -6.14 -1.29 1.21
CA LEU A 110 -4.87 -0.93 0.60
C LEU A 110 -4.83 -1.52 -0.80
N TYR A 111 -4.51 -0.69 -1.77
CA TYR A 111 -4.27 -1.10 -3.14
C TYR A 111 -2.93 -0.54 -3.57
N ARG A 112 -1.93 -1.41 -3.66
CA ARG A 112 -0.53 -1.03 -3.88
C ARG A 112 -0.06 -0.01 -2.84
N ASP A 113 0.15 1.24 -3.24
CA ASP A 113 0.58 2.37 -2.42
C ASP A 113 -0.60 3.17 -1.83
N ASP A 114 -1.76 3.14 -2.46
CA ASP A 114 -2.96 3.87 -2.05
C ASP A 114 -3.73 3.15 -0.93
N GLY A 115 -3.94 3.84 0.18
CA GLY A 115 -4.66 3.30 1.33
C GLY A 115 -5.85 4.14 1.78
N LEU A 116 -6.86 3.43 2.29
CA LEU A 116 -8.09 4.00 2.80
C LEU A 116 -8.42 3.42 4.17
N MET A 117 -8.83 4.27 5.11
CA MET A 117 -9.36 3.86 6.39
C MET A 117 -10.67 4.58 6.71
N LEU A 118 -11.64 3.83 7.22
CA LEU A 118 -12.91 4.33 7.74
C LEU A 118 -12.82 4.46 9.27
N LEU A 119 -13.07 5.66 9.78
CA LEU A 119 -13.04 5.96 11.21
C LEU A 119 -14.43 6.32 11.71
N LYS A 120 -14.81 5.80 12.88
CA LYS A 120 -16.05 6.19 13.56
C LYS A 120 -15.88 7.55 14.26
N GLY A 121 -16.85 8.43 14.06
CA GLY A 121 -16.96 9.73 14.70
C GLY A 121 -16.16 10.84 14.01
N PRO A 122 -16.66 12.08 14.04
CA PRO A 122 -16.04 13.24 13.40
C PRO A 122 -14.91 13.86 14.24
N GLY A 123 -14.44 13.18 15.28
CA GLY A 123 -13.54 13.75 16.28
C GLY A 123 -12.10 13.84 15.79
N LYS A 124 -11.55 15.06 15.69
CA LYS A 124 -10.14 15.32 15.34
C LYS A 124 -9.17 14.48 16.18
N ARG A 125 -9.41 14.32 17.49
CA ARG A 125 -8.54 13.53 18.38
C ARG A 125 -8.51 12.04 18.02
N SER A 126 -9.64 11.47 17.61
CA SER A 126 -9.71 10.07 17.18
C SER A 126 -8.94 9.86 15.87
N ALA A 127 -9.13 10.75 14.92
CA ALA A 127 -8.43 10.73 13.65
C ALA A 127 -6.90 10.91 13.81
N ASP A 128 -6.46 11.81 14.69
CA ASP A 128 -5.03 11.98 14.98
C ASP A 128 -4.40 10.76 15.65
N ARG A 129 -5.13 10.09 16.56
CA ARG A 129 -4.67 8.83 17.16
C ARG A 129 -4.54 7.74 16.10
N ALA A 130 -5.54 7.59 15.23
CA ALA A 130 -5.50 6.63 14.14
C ALA A 130 -4.32 6.90 13.21
N ARG A 131 -4.10 8.16 12.81
CA ARG A 131 -2.97 8.60 11.99
C ARG A 131 -1.63 8.25 12.65
N LYS A 132 -1.44 8.56 13.94
CA LYS A 132 -0.22 8.23 14.68
C LYS A 132 0.03 6.73 14.74
N SER A 133 -1.02 5.93 15.03
CA SER A 133 -0.94 4.47 15.02
C SER A 133 -0.58 3.92 13.64
N LEU A 134 -1.16 4.49 12.59
CA LEU A 134 -0.87 4.13 11.21
C LEU A 134 0.60 4.37 10.89
N HIS A 135 1.11 5.59 11.14
CA HIS A 135 2.53 5.92 10.96
C HIS A 135 3.46 4.97 11.74
N SER A 136 3.09 4.64 12.98
CA SER A 136 3.88 3.71 13.80
C SER A 136 3.98 2.32 13.18
N ILE A 137 2.88 1.79 12.64
CA ILE A 137 2.86 0.47 11.97
C ILE A 137 3.77 0.49 10.73
N PHE A 138 3.63 1.48 9.86
CA PHE A 138 4.46 1.57 8.66
C PHE A 138 5.95 1.78 9.01
N HIS A 139 6.24 2.60 10.01
CA HIS A 139 7.60 2.83 10.49
C HIS A 139 8.28 1.55 11.01
N GLN A 140 7.54 0.64 11.67
CA GLN A 140 8.07 -0.67 12.10
C GLN A 140 8.59 -1.51 10.94
N PHE A 141 8.07 -1.28 9.74
CA PHE A 141 8.47 -1.97 8.52
C PHE A 141 9.44 -1.15 7.64
N GLY A 142 9.90 -0.01 8.16
CA GLY A 142 10.80 0.89 7.43
C GLY A 142 10.12 1.67 6.30
N LEU A 143 8.79 1.67 6.26
CA LEU A 143 8.00 2.38 5.25
C LEU A 143 7.58 3.77 5.75
N LYS A 144 7.53 4.73 4.84
CA LYS A 144 7.02 6.07 5.09
C LYS A 144 5.67 6.24 4.39
N ILE A 145 4.77 6.97 5.03
CA ILE A 145 3.47 7.30 4.46
C ILE A 145 3.18 8.78 4.56
N THR A 146 2.38 9.29 3.63
CA THR A 146 1.60 10.52 3.81
C THR A 146 0.19 10.14 4.21
N ALA A 147 -0.49 10.95 5.00
CA ALA A 147 -1.85 10.65 5.45
C ALA A 147 -2.68 11.92 5.62
N GLU A 148 -3.87 11.89 5.05
CA GLU A 148 -4.89 12.94 5.21
C GLU A 148 -6.06 12.41 6.03
N VAL A 149 -6.57 13.23 6.94
CA VAL A 149 -7.61 12.84 7.90
C VAL A 149 -8.85 13.73 7.82
N ASN A 150 -9.96 13.25 8.36
CA ASN A 150 -11.24 13.95 8.45
C ASN A 150 -11.94 14.22 7.12
N ASN A 151 -11.71 13.42 6.11
CA ASN A 151 -12.38 13.54 4.83
C ASN A 151 -13.79 12.94 4.90
N GLN A 152 -14.81 13.72 4.57
CA GLN A 152 -16.20 13.26 4.42
C GLN A 152 -16.48 12.84 2.97
N ILE A 153 -15.70 13.40 2.04
CA ILE A 153 -15.70 13.05 0.63
C ILE A 153 -14.29 12.63 0.28
N LEU A 154 -14.13 11.50 -0.36
CA LEU A 154 -12.84 10.94 -0.72
C LEU A 154 -12.87 10.34 -2.12
N ASN A 155 -11.88 10.71 -2.92
CA ASN A 155 -11.55 10.00 -4.15
C ASN A 155 -10.56 8.88 -3.83
N PHE A 156 -10.96 7.66 -4.11
CA PHE A 156 -10.10 6.50 -3.92
C PHE A 156 -10.18 5.62 -5.17
N LEU A 157 -9.06 5.45 -5.83
CA LEU A 157 -8.97 4.84 -7.16
C LEU A 157 -9.92 5.56 -8.15
N ASP A 158 -10.83 4.82 -8.77
CA ASP A 158 -11.77 5.36 -9.75
C ASP A 158 -13.15 5.71 -9.16
N VAL A 159 -13.23 5.87 -7.83
CA VAL A 159 -14.50 6.12 -7.13
C VAL A 159 -14.40 7.32 -6.19
N THR A 160 -15.40 8.20 -6.26
CA THR A 160 -15.67 9.22 -5.25
C THR A 160 -16.69 8.70 -4.25
N PHE A 161 -16.32 8.61 -2.98
CA PHE A 161 -17.21 8.27 -1.87
C PHE A 161 -17.64 9.53 -1.13
N ASN A 162 -18.93 9.68 -0.87
CA ASN A 162 -19.49 10.79 -0.11
C ASN A 162 -20.28 10.25 1.11
N LEU A 163 -19.69 10.37 2.29
CA LEU A 163 -20.30 9.91 3.54
C LEU A 163 -21.48 10.78 3.96
N ARG A 164 -21.50 12.08 3.61
CA ARG A 164 -22.60 13.00 3.98
C ARG A 164 -23.89 12.62 3.28
N GLU A 165 -23.79 12.35 1.99
CA GLU A 165 -24.95 12.00 1.16
C GLU A 165 -25.21 10.50 1.14
N GLY A 166 -24.26 9.69 1.62
CA GLY A 166 -24.33 8.23 1.56
C GLY A 166 -24.25 7.66 0.14
N LYS A 167 -23.68 8.42 -0.80
CA LYS A 167 -23.58 8.09 -2.22
C LYS A 167 -22.13 7.87 -2.66
N TYR A 168 -21.97 7.19 -3.77
CA TYR A 168 -20.69 7.09 -4.48
C TYR A 168 -20.92 7.27 -5.98
N SER A 169 -19.88 7.72 -6.68
CA SER A 169 -19.89 7.94 -8.12
C SER A 169 -18.53 7.62 -8.73
N ALA A 170 -18.49 7.41 -10.03
CA ALA A 170 -17.23 7.30 -10.75
C ALA A 170 -16.41 8.58 -10.58
N TYR A 171 -15.10 8.41 -10.32
CA TYR A 171 -14.14 9.51 -10.28
C TYR A 171 -13.29 9.53 -11.54
N ARG A 172 -13.14 10.71 -12.13
CA ARG A 172 -12.20 10.97 -13.22
C ARG A 172 -11.27 12.09 -12.80
N LYS A 173 -9.96 11.87 -12.95
CA LYS A 173 -8.98 12.92 -12.69
C LYS A 173 -9.28 14.13 -13.58
N PRO A 174 -9.28 15.37 -13.04
CA PRO A 174 -9.40 16.58 -13.85
C PRO A 174 -8.32 16.55 -14.95
N ASN A 175 -8.69 16.95 -16.16
CA ASN A 175 -7.81 16.99 -17.34
C ASN A 175 -7.39 15.63 -17.92
N ASN A 176 -7.92 14.54 -17.46
CA ASN A 176 -7.70 13.25 -18.11
C ASN A 176 -8.62 13.14 -19.34
N LYS A 177 -8.10 13.43 -20.52
CA LYS A 177 -8.80 13.15 -21.77
C LYS A 177 -8.72 11.62 -21.97
N PRO A 178 -9.85 10.91 -22.08
CA PRO A 178 -9.81 9.49 -22.41
C PRO A 178 -9.14 9.36 -23.77
N LEU A 179 -8.06 8.62 -23.83
CA LEU A 179 -7.51 8.16 -25.11
C LEU A 179 -8.40 7.02 -25.60
N TYR A 180 -9.51 7.35 -26.21
CA TYR A 180 -10.21 6.40 -27.07
C TYR A 180 -9.46 6.39 -28.41
N THR A 181 -8.81 5.32 -28.69
CA THR A 181 -8.49 4.96 -30.06
C THR A 181 -9.76 4.37 -30.64
N ASP A 182 -10.33 5.04 -31.64
CA ASP A 182 -11.35 4.48 -32.52
C ASP A 182 -10.80 3.24 -33.25
#